data_93ca0e31d84eed0341c4c3daea797559
#
_entry.id   93ca0e31d84eed0341c4c3daea797559
#
_cell.length_a   1.000
_cell.length_b   1.000
_cell.length_c   1.000
_cell.angle_alpha   90.00
_cell.angle_beta   90.00
_cell.angle_gamma   90.00
#
_symmetry.space_group_name_H-M   'P 1'
#
loop_
_entity.id
_entity.type
_entity.pdbx_description
1 polymer ?
#
loop_
_entity_poly.entity_id
_entity_poly.type
_entity_poly.pdbx_seq_one_letter_code
_entity_poly.pdbx_strand_id
1 'polypeptide(L)'
;MLANSCSDDNNVSQADSSLAQVTFKVSADGALTRAISDGTTVDELVYRVFDKNGNPITALSLVKEPATDLRSGHTVALTLAKGQTYKVAFWAQKAGNTAYTVNGNMQVAVDYSGAKNDESRDAFFNAVEITVNGDVAQTVKLKRPFAQLNVGSTTADWDAAVASGATFDESKVTVKQAATTLNVLDGKVSGAADVNFTYAAKPGEFLKVDADGDGTKEDYKYLSMSYILPNDATDGTQKTLASAEFTFKTASGTEIVVKNGLQNLPLQRNYRTNIVGNILSGTTTFSVVVDPAFSTPDHNTTYRMVHASTQAEMTAAASQPNTVVKLAAGNSYTLSTAPADGVVFSSDDAATTTISIPAAVTATNVSFENVTVASPNANYVGIQHATTVKYKGCVITGQPFSYAADASYEDCKFVQTSGSCYNIWTYGSSNITFTRCAFNCAGKSVLIYNEGSITGQTATFQDCTFEASASVTGKAAIEIDSSLPAGVGTPFKVVINNCTATGFDNGSVSGNSLWNEKRGTKATVIVNGVTVKNPS
;
A
#
# COMPACT_ATOMS: atom_id res chain seq x y z
N MET A 1 64.35 37.89 -58.50
CA MET A 1 63.06 38.34 -57.90
C MET A 1 62.34 37.13 -57.32
N LEU A 2 62.30 37.10 -56.03
CA LEU A 2 61.81 36.01 -55.26
C LEU A 2 60.35 36.28 -54.95
N ALA A 3 59.46 35.32 -55.24
CA ALA A 3 58.07 35.30 -54.76
C ALA A 3 57.98 34.36 -53.53
N ASN A 4 57.70 34.95 -52.38
CA ASN A 4 57.35 34.22 -51.17
C ASN A 4 55.94 33.70 -51.31
N SER A 5 55.77 32.38 -51.22
CA SER A 5 54.50 31.71 -50.99
C SER A 5 54.34 31.51 -49.45
N CYS A 6 53.42 32.24 -48.83
CA CYS A 6 52.92 31.93 -47.54
C CYS A 6 51.90 30.78 -47.68
N SER A 7 52.21 29.65 -47.18
CA SER A 7 51.21 28.59 -46.88
C SER A 7 50.60 28.88 -45.51
N ASP A 8 49.36 29.36 -45.52
CA ASP A 8 48.51 29.35 -44.37
C ASP A 8 48.03 27.90 -44.12
N ASP A 9 48.72 27.23 -43.23
CA ASP A 9 48.20 25.99 -42.61
C ASP A 9 47.11 26.34 -41.58
N ASN A 10 45.91 26.64 -42.09
CA ASN A 10 44.72 26.60 -41.28
C ASN A 10 44.31 25.13 -41.09
N ASN A 11 44.95 24.45 -40.15
CA ASN A 11 44.48 23.18 -39.62
C ASN A 11 43.28 23.47 -38.71
N VAL A 12 42.13 23.84 -39.30
CA VAL A 12 40.86 23.74 -38.63
C VAL A 12 40.60 22.26 -38.50
N SER A 13 40.76 21.71 -37.28
CA SER A 13 40.36 20.37 -36.97
C SER A 13 38.87 20.25 -37.31
N GLN A 14 38.57 19.57 -38.44
CA GLN A 14 37.21 19.27 -38.85
C GLN A 14 36.58 18.47 -37.71
N ALA A 15 35.64 19.08 -36.98
CA ALA A 15 34.90 18.38 -35.95
C ALA A 15 34.31 17.11 -36.58
N ASP A 16 34.58 15.95 -36.00
CA ASP A 16 34.11 14.66 -36.51
C ASP A 16 32.57 14.70 -36.62
N SER A 17 32.07 14.77 -37.88
CA SER A 17 30.65 14.94 -38.18
C SER A 17 29.79 13.74 -37.68
N SER A 18 30.43 12.64 -37.31
CA SER A 18 29.80 11.43 -36.75
C SER A 18 29.47 11.52 -35.25
N LEU A 19 30.00 12.52 -34.55
CA LEU A 19 29.82 12.71 -33.12
C LEU A 19 28.90 13.91 -32.82
N ALA A 20 28.25 13.88 -31.66
CA ALA A 20 27.44 14.97 -31.15
C ALA A 20 27.74 15.22 -29.66
N GLN A 21 27.55 16.48 -29.26
CA GLN A 21 27.61 16.87 -27.86
C GLN A 21 26.28 16.54 -27.17
N VAL A 22 26.35 15.81 -26.06
CA VAL A 22 25.20 15.50 -25.24
C VAL A 22 25.41 16.08 -23.85
N THR A 23 24.54 17.00 -23.46
CA THR A 23 24.63 17.68 -22.18
C THR A 23 23.43 17.32 -21.30
N PHE A 24 23.71 16.85 -20.10
CA PHE A 24 22.69 16.62 -19.08
C PHE A 24 22.81 17.67 -17.97
N LYS A 25 21.68 18.30 -17.62
CA LYS A 25 21.55 19.04 -16.37
C LYS A 25 20.94 18.11 -15.34
N VAL A 26 21.76 17.53 -14.46
CA VAL A 26 21.38 16.55 -13.46
C VAL A 26 21.08 17.26 -12.15
N SER A 27 19.90 17.08 -11.58
CA SER A 27 19.52 17.66 -10.30
C SER A 27 18.87 16.61 -9.40
N ALA A 28 19.16 16.66 -8.10
CA ALA A 28 18.43 15.90 -7.11
C ALA A 28 17.08 16.59 -6.83
N ASP A 29 16.03 15.80 -6.69
CA ASP A 29 14.72 16.28 -6.28
C ASP A 29 14.75 16.49 -4.76
N GLY A 30 14.99 17.72 -4.31
CA GLY A 30 15.20 18.07 -2.92
C GLY A 30 13.95 18.61 -2.25
N ALA A 31 13.67 18.16 -1.03
CA ALA A 31 12.69 18.78 -0.15
C ALA A 31 13.19 20.16 0.30
N LEU A 32 12.43 21.17 0.02
CA LEU A 32 12.88 22.56 0.07
C LEU A 32 13.04 23.18 1.47
N THR A 33 12.71 22.51 2.60
CA THR A 33 12.60 23.21 3.89
C THR A 33 12.80 22.37 5.15
N ARG A 34 13.51 21.24 5.14
CA ARG A 34 13.65 20.41 6.36
C ARG A 34 15.10 20.11 6.65
N ALA A 35 15.50 20.22 7.94
CA ALA A 35 16.85 19.98 8.41
C ALA A 35 17.32 18.51 8.27
N ILE A 36 16.40 17.58 8.07
CA ILE A 36 16.67 16.15 7.88
C ILE A 36 16.17 15.71 6.49
N SER A 37 17.01 15.02 5.74
CA SER A 37 16.73 14.51 4.39
C SER A 37 16.45 15.62 3.36
N ASP A 38 17.22 16.67 3.42
CA ASP A 38 17.11 17.81 2.47
C ASP A 38 18.00 17.62 1.21
N GLY A 39 18.75 16.52 1.13
CA GLY A 39 19.66 16.21 0.02
C GLY A 39 20.97 17.01 0.03
N THR A 40 21.23 17.84 1.05
CA THR A 40 22.43 18.69 1.10
C THR A 40 23.72 17.91 1.36
N THR A 41 23.61 16.69 1.89
CA THR A 41 24.78 15.83 2.15
C THR A 41 25.35 15.18 0.91
N VAL A 42 24.63 15.17 -0.21
CA VAL A 42 25.01 14.49 -1.46
C VAL A 42 25.92 15.40 -2.29
N ASP A 43 27.14 14.97 -2.53
CA ASP A 43 28.20 15.78 -3.17
C ASP A 43 29.07 14.99 -4.17
N GLU A 44 28.68 13.76 -4.54
CA GLU A 44 29.31 12.94 -5.57
C GLU A 44 28.26 12.45 -6.56
N LEU A 45 28.55 12.57 -7.87
CA LEU A 45 27.75 11.97 -8.94
C LEU A 45 28.53 10.83 -9.57
N VAL A 46 27.86 9.69 -9.73
CA VAL A 46 28.37 8.51 -10.42
C VAL A 46 27.48 8.25 -11.62
N TYR A 47 28.06 8.11 -12.82
CA TYR A 47 27.27 7.81 -14.01
C TYR A 47 28.00 6.90 -15.00
N ARG A 48 27.23 6.26 -15.86
CA ARG A 48 27.73 5.43 -16.94
C ARG A 48 26.78 5.42 -18.14
N VAL A 49 27.36 5.30 -19.35
CA VAL A 49 26.63 5.18 -20.60
C VAL A 49 26.57 3.71 -21.03
N PHE A 50 25.39 3.32 -21.53
CA PHE A 50 25.07 1.99 -22.01
C PHE A 50 24.49 2.06 -23.42
N ASP A 51 24.57 0.97 -24.16
CA ASP A 51 23.84 0.82 -25.41
C ASP A 51 22.32 0.71 -25.17
N LYS A 52 21.52 0.70 -26.24
CA LYS A 52 20.06 0.58 -26.16
C LYS A 52 19.59 -0.69 -25.45
N ASN A 53 20.40 -1.76 -25.42
CA ASN A 53 20.08 -3.04 -24.79
C ASN A 53 20.47 -3.06 -23.31
N GLY A 54 21.13 -2.01 -22.81
CA GLY A 54 21.61 -1.94 -21.42
C GLY A 54 22.99 -2.59 -21.20
N ASN A 55 23.78 -2.81 -22.26
CA ASN A 55 25.15 -3.27 -22.11
C ASN A 55 26.10 -2.07 -21.94
N PRO A 56 27.07 -2.15 -21.02
CA PRO A 56 28.05 -1.08 -20.86
C PRO A 56 28.87 -0.86 -22.11
N ILE A 57 29.04 0.38 -22.52
CA ILE A 57 29.92 0.72 -23.64
C ILE A 57 31.35 0.69 -23.13
N THR A 58 32.18 -0.23 -23.67
CA THR A 58 33.54 -0.48 -23.16
C THR A 58 34.43 0.77 -23.25
N ALA A 59 34.25 1.59 -24.29
CA ALA A 59 35.03 2.81 -24.48
C ALA A 59 34.65 3.95 -23.49
N LEU A 60 33.51 3.83 -22.78
CA LEU A 60 33.01 4.81 -21.82
C LEU A 60 32.99 4.18 -20.43
N SER A 61 33.99 4.47 -19.64
CA SER A 61 34.11 3.92 -18.29
C SER A 61 33.07 4.52 -17.33
N LEU A 62 32.90 3.89 -16.17
CA LEU A 62 32.18 4.47 -15.04
C LEU A 62 32.90 5.75 -14.61
N VAL A 63 32.16 6.84 -14.51
CA VAL A 63 32.66 8.13 -14.03
C VAL A 63 32.17 8.38 -12.62
N LYS A 64 33.04 8.90 -11.78
CA LYS A 64 32.74 9.45 -10.45
C LYS A 64 33.31 10.86 -10.40
N GLU A 65 32.48 11.83 -10.11
CA GLU A 65 32.92 13.22 -10.06
C GLU A 65 32.25 13.98 -8.91
N PRO A 66 32.93 14.99 -8.33
CA PRO A 66 32.32 15.88 -7.36
C PRO A 66 31.12 16.62 -7.98
N ALA A 67 30.03 16.70 -7.24
CA ALA A 67 28.81 17.37 -7.68
C ALA A 67 28.22 18.15 -6.51
N THR A 68 28.81 19.30 -6.21
CA THR A 68 28.36 20.17 -5.14
C THR A 68 27.00 20.78 -5.46
N ASP A 69 26.10 20.77 -4.50
CA ASP A 69 24.73 21.30 -4.61
C ASP A 69 23.93 20.77 -5.81
N LEU A 70 23.71 19.47 -5.85
CA LEU A 70 22.87 18.81 -6.86
C LEU A 70 21.43 19.37 -6.95
N ARG A 71 20.97 20.15 -5.96
CA ARG A 71 19.67 20.82 -6.01
C ARG A 71 19.65 21.94 -7.06
N SER A 72 20.76 22.64 -7.25
CA SER A 72 20.89 23.68 -8.29
C SER A 72 21.18 23.11 -9.68
N GLY A 73 21.59 21.86 -9.74
CA GLY A 73 21.87 21.09 -10.94
C GLY A 73 23.37 21.05 -11.29
N HIS A 74 23.84 19.87 -11.60
CA HIS A 74 25.20 19.56 -12.07
C HIS A 74 25.17 19.29 -13.59
N THR A 75 26.19 19.76 -14.33
CA THR A 75 26.24 19.58 -15.78
C THR A 75 27.18 18.43 -16.13
N VAL A 76 26.67 17.42 -16.79
CA VAL A 76 27.43 16.31 -17.38
C VAL A 76 27.48 16.49 -18.88
N ALA A 77 28.69 16.55 -19.47
CA ALA A 77 28.89 16.67 -20.91
C ALA A 77 29.53 15.40 -21.48
N LEU A 78 28.92 14.83 -22.50
CA LEU A 78 29.37 13.63 -23.19
C LEU A 78 29.51 13.90 -24.69
N THR A 79 30.43 13.18 -25.33
CA THR A 79 30.54 13.14 -26.80
C THR A 79 30.15 11.74 -27.26
N LEU A 80 29.02 11.61 -28.00
CA LEU A 80 28.45 10.35 -28.40
C LEU A 80 28.25 10.26 -29.93
N ALA A 81 28.26 9.04 -30.49
CA ALA A 81 28.04 8.82 -31.91
C ALA A 81 26.58 9.11 -32.30
N LYS A 82 26.40 9.80 -33.41
CA LYS A 82 25.08 10.06 -34.01
C LYS A 82 24.44 8.79 -34.57
N GLY A 83 23.12 8.79 -34.66
CA GLY A 83 22.32 7.66 -35.17
C GLY A 83 22.17 6.50 -34.20
N GLN A 84 22.58 6.65 -32.96
CA GLN A 84 22.51 5.63 -31.95
C GLN A 84 21.58 6.03 -30.78
N THR A 85 21.00 5.03 -30.13
CA THR A 85 20.25 5.21 -28.90
C THR A 85 21.08 4.70 -27.71
N TYR A 86 21.12 5.49 -26.66
CA TYR A 86 21.89 5.23 -25.45
C TYR A 86 21.01 5.28 -24.22
N LYS A 87 21.38 4.52 -23.19
CA LYS A 87 20.88 4.70 -21.82
C LYS A 87 21.98 5.29 -20.97
N VAL A 88 21.66 6.30 -20.17
CA VAL A 88 22.61 6.90 -19.25
C VAL A 88 22.04 6.79 -17.84
N ALA A 89 22.77 6.09 -16.97
CA ALA A 89 22.38 5.85 -15.58
C ALA A 89 23.17 6.79 -14.66
N PHE A 90 22.47 7.38 -13.69
CA PHE A 90 23.01 8.33 -12.72
C PHE A 90 22.72 7.87 -11.30
N TRP A 91 23.73 7.94 -10.44
CA TRP A 91 23.64 7.71 -9.00
C TRP A 91 24.35 8.86 -8.30
N ALA A 92 23.73 9.42 -7.27
CA ALA A 92 24.31 10.48 -6.46
C ALA A 92 24.32 10.08 -4.98
N GLN A 93 25.43 10.35 -4.31
CA GLN A 93 25.67 9.99 -2.93
C GLN A 93 26.60 10.97 -2.24
N LYS A 94 26.80 10.82 -0.93
CA LYS A 94 27.88 11.48 -0.18
C LYS A 94 29.21 10.90 -0.60
N ALA A 95 30.16 11.74 -0.98
CA ALA A 95 31.53 11.33 -1.29
C ALA A 95 32.20 10.60 -0.12
N GLY A 96 32.83 9.48 -0.42
CA GLY A 96 33.48 8.65 0.61
C GLY A 96 32.51 7.85 1.47
N ASN A 97 31.21 7.84 1.20
CA ASN A 97 30.24 7.00 1.88
C ASN A 97 30.52 5.51 1.58
N THR A 98 30.68 4.71 2.63
CA THR A 98 30.91 3.26 2.52
C THR A 98 29.61 2.45 2.49
N ALA A 99 28.46 3.09 2.68
CA ALA A 99 27.15 2.42 2.66
C ALA A 99 26.75 1.90 1.28
N TYR A 100 27.39 2.41 0.21
CA TYR A 100 27.04 2.06 -1.16
C TYR A 100 28.27 1.67 -1.97
N THR A 101 28.16 0.53 -2.66
CA THR A 101 29.16 0.10 -3.65
C THR A 101 28.51 0.07 -5.01
N VAL A 102 28.94 0.97 -5.91
CA VAL A 102 28.44 1.05 -7.29
C VAL A 102 29.42 0.32 -8.21
N ASN A 103 28.95 -0.72 -8.88
CA ASN A 103 29.76 -1.47 -9.84
C ASN A 103 29.64 -0.92 -11.27
N GLY A 104 30.46 -1.47 -12.19
CA GLY A 104 30.47 -1.06 -13.59
C GLY A 104 29.15 -1.27 -14.36
N ASN A 105 28.21 -2.05 -13.86
CA ASN A 105 26.89 -2.23 -14.44
C ASN A 105 25.84 -1.30 -13.80
N MET A 106 26.27 -0.31 -13.02
CA MET A 106 25.40 0.57 -12.26
C MET A 106 24.46 -0.19 -11.32
N GLN A 107 24.93 -1.32 -10.77
CA GLN A 107 24.29 -1.97 -9.65
C GLN A 107 24.88 -1.41 -8.36
N VAL A 108 24.00 -1.00 -7.46
CA VAL A 108 24.35 -0.42 -6.16
C VAL A 108 24.05 -1.44 -5.09
N ALA A 109 25.12 -1.97 -4.45
CA ALA A 109 24.99 -2.77 -3.25
C ALA A 109 24.87 -1.87 -2.02
N VAL A 110 23.95 -2.19 -1.13
CA VAL A 110 23.67 -1.44 0.10
C VAL A 110 24.22 -2.19 1.30
N ASP A 111 25.15 -1.55 2.02
CA ASP A 111 25.63 -2.02 3.31
C ASP A 111 24.85 -1.34 4.44
N TYR A 112 24.08 -2.12 5.20
CA TYR A 112 23.31 -1.63 6.34
C TYR A 112 24.08 -1.68 7.66
N SER A 113 25.28 -2.23 7.70
CA SER A 113 26.04 -2.45 8.95
C SER A 113 26.40 -1.16 9.71
N GLY A 114 26.52 -0.04 8.99
CA GLY A 114 26.85 1.28 9.56
C GLY A 114 25.64 2.21 9.77
N ALA A 115 24.41 1.76 9.52
CA ALA A 115 23.24 2.63 9.55
C ALA A 115 22.85 3.05 10.99
N LYS A 116 23.01 4.33 11.32
CA LYS A 116 22.79 4.89 12.66
C LYS A 116 22.32 6.34 12.58
N ASN A 117 21.04 6.62 12.35
CA ASN A 117 20.55 7.99 12.25
C ASN A 117 21.42 8.88 11.33
N ASP A 118 21.83 8.34 10.20
CA ASP A 118 22.90 8.87 9.37
C ASP A 118 22.36 9.51 8.10
N GLU A 119 22.31 10.83 8.07
CA GLU A 119 21.91 11.63 6.92
C GLU A 119 22.84 11.47 5.70
N SER A 120 24.08 11.04 5.91
CA SER A 120 25.01 10.79 4.81
C SER A 120 24.60 9.60 3.95
N ARG A 121 23.59 8.84 4.38
CA ARG A 121 22.98 7.74 3.61
C ARG A 121 21.90 8.20 2.65
N ASP A 122 21.58 9.49 2.59
CA ASP A 122 20.72 10.01 1.53
C ASP A 122 21.37 9.84 0.17
N ALA A 123 20.64 9.34 -0.79
CA ALA A 123 21.13 9.06 -2.14
C ALA A 123 20.03 9.17 -3.17
N PHE A 124 20.41 9.40 -4.43
CA PHE A 124 19.46 9.62 -5.52
C PHE A 124 19.88 8.86 -6.77
N PHE A 125 18.93 8.52 -7.61
CA PHE A 125 19.18 7.85 -8.87
C PHE A 125 18.18 8.22 -9.94
N ASN A 126 18.57 8.03 -11.19
CA ASN A 126 17.68 7.94 -12.35
C ASN A 126 18.45 7.35 -13.53
N ALA A 127 17.71 6.86 -14.54
CA ALA A 127 18.25 6.52 -15.83
C ALA A 127 17.39 7.14 -16.93
N VAL A 128 18.03 7.58 -17.99
CA VAL A 128 17.36 8.17 -19.16
C VAL A 128 17.80 7.48 -20.43
N GLU A 129 16.88 7.38 -21.37
CA GLU A 129 17.17 6.91 -22.73
C GLU A 129 17.16 8.10 -23.68
N ILE A 130 18.19 8.19 -24.55
CA ILE A 130 18.33 9.26 -25.54
C ILE A 130 18.68 8.68 -26.91
N THR A 131 18.12 9.25 -27.95
CA THR A 131 18.55 9.01 -29.35
C THR A 131 19.32 10.20 -29.83
N VAL A 132 20.57 9.99 -30.21
CA VAL A 132 21.52 11.06 -30.61
C VAL A 132 21.53 11.23 -32.12
N ASN A 133 20.73 12.17 -32.63
CA ASN A 133 20.74 12.54 -34.06
C ASN A 133 21.54 13.83 -34.33
N GLY A 134 21.90 14.58 -33.32
CA GLY A 134 22.65 15.82 -33.28
C GLY A 134 22.94 16.18 -31.83
N ASP A 135 23.33 17.41 -31.54
CA ASP A 135 23.56 17.85 -30.17
C ASP A 135 22.27 17.78 -29.36
N VAL A 136 22.37 17.26 -28.12
CA VAL A 136 21.25 17.04 -27.22
C VAL A 136 21.52 17.75 -25.89
N ALA A 137 20.51 18.44 -25.39
CA ALA A 137 20.48 18.96 -24.02
C ALA A 137 19.25 18.44 -23.29
N GLN A 138 19.42 17.76 -22.14
CA GLN A 138 18.35 17.14 -21.38
C GLN A 138 18.50 17.40 -19.89
N THR A 139 17.38 17.70 -19.22
CA THR A 139 17.34 17.76 -17.75
C THR A 139 17.02 16.38 -17.19
N VAL A 140 17.76 15.95 -16.17
CA VAL A 140 17.57 14.69 -15.47
C VAL A 140 17.32 15.00 -14.00
N LYS A 141 16.13 14.64 -13.53
CA LYS A 141 15.77 14.73 -12.09
C LYS A 141 16.01 13.38 -11.44
N LEU A 142 16.87 13.36 -10.43
CA LEU A 142 17.16 12.17 -9.63
C LEU A 142 16.16 12.06 -8.50
N LYS A 143 15.76 10.83 -8.17
CA LYS A 143 14.81 10.49 -7.10
C LYS A 143 15.48 9.61 -6.05
N ARG A 144 14.99 9.64 -4.81
CA ARG A 144 15.47 8.73 -3.76
C ARG A 144 15.01 7.30 -4.00
N PRO A 145 15.92 6.31 -3.99
CA PRO A 145 15.56 4.90 -4.06
C PRO A 145 15.05 4.37 -2.72
N PHE A 146 15.32 5.08 -1.63
CA PHE A 146 15.02 4.65 -0.27
C PHE A 146 13.68 5.18 0.23
N ALA A 147 13.03 4.39 1.10
CA ALA A 147 12.11 4.89 2.10
C ALA A 147 12.90 5.37 3.32
N GLN A 148 12.42 6.40 4.01
CA GLN A 148 12.91 6.77 5.32
C GLN A 148 11.93 6.28 6.38
N LEU A 149 12.37 5.37 7.26
CA LEU A 149 11.60 4.89 8.40
C LEU A 149 11.98 5.70 9.64
N ASN A 150 11.03 6.41 10.20
CA ASN A 150 11.19 7.22 11.40
C ASN A 150 10.34 6.65 12.52
N VAL A 151 10.85 6.71 13.74
CA VAL A 151 10.14 6.37 14.96
C VAL A 151 10.19 7.54 15.92
N GLY A 152 9.05 7.94 16.45
CA GLY A 152 8.94 9.06 17.38
C GLY A 152 7.92 8.81 18.49
N SER A 153 8.25 9.22 19.71
CA SER A 153 7.38 9.17 20.88
C SER A 153 6.73 10.52 21.14
N THR A 154 5.49 10.54 21.65
CA THR A 154 4.91 11.77 22.19
C THR A 154 5.78 12.29 23.33
N THR A 155 5.78 13.61 23.55
CA THR A 155 6.55 14.20 24.67
C THR A 155 6.09 13.63 26.00
N ALA A 156 4.78 13.45 26.21
CA ALA A 156 4.25 12.89 27.46
C ALA A 156 4.71 11.45 27.70
N ASP A 157 4.69 10.59 26.67
CA ASP A 157 5.16 9.20 26.77
C ASP A 157 6.68 9.13 27.03
N TRP A 158 7.44 10.01 26.36
CA TRP A 158 8.88 10.14 26.60
C TRP A 158 9.16 10.54 28.05
N ASP A 159 8.50 11.60 28.56
CA ASP A 159 8.73 12.10 29.90
C ASP A 159 8.33 11.07 30.98
N ALA A 160 7.23 10.35 30.76
CA ALA A 160 6.82 9.23 31.63
C ALA A 160 7.84 8.09 31.64
N ALA A 161 8.38 7.74 30.50
CA ALA A 161 9.41 6.70 30.40
C ALA A 161 10.73 7.13 31.07
N VAL A 162 11.16 8.39 30.89
CA VAL A 162 12.34 8.94 31.58
C VAL A 162 12.12 8.98 33.09
N ALA A 163 10.94 9.39 33.55
CA ALA A 163 10.60 9.36 34.98
C ALA A 163 10.63 7.95 35.57
N SER A 164 10.37 6.94 34.74
CA SER A 164 10.47 5.53 35.11
C SER A 164 11.90 4.95 35.02
N GLY A 165 12.89 5.79 34.68
CA GLY A 165 14.31 5.42 34.59
C GLY A 165 14.78 4.95 33.21
N ALA A 166 14.03 5.21 32.15
CA ALA A 166 14.51 4.96 30.80
C ALA A 166 15.57 5.98 30.38
N THR A 167 16.67 5.52 29.78
CA THR A 167 17.76 6.41 29.33
C THR A 167 17.80 6.61 27.82
N PHE A 168 17.21 5.70 27.05
CA PHE A 168 17.23 5.69 25.58
C PHE A 168 18.63 5.86 24.95
N ASP A 169 19.67 5.44 25.66
CA ASP A 169 21.05 5.53 25.18
C ASP A 169 21.30 4.58 24.03
N GLU A 170 20.48 3.56 23.89
CA GLU A 170 20.50 2.61 22.78
C GLU A 170 19.08 2.27 22.35
N SER A 171 18.82 2.37 21.05
CA SER A 171 17.61 1.82 20.43
C SER A 171 18.00 0.90 19.29
N LYS A 172 17.24 -0.17 19.08
CA LYS A 172 17.39 -1.11 17.97
C LYS A 172 16.14 -1.07 17.11
N VAL A 173 16.36 -1.08 15.80
CA VAL A 173 15.28 -1.30 14.82
C VAL A 173 15.69 -2.50 13.99
N THR A 174 14.89 -3.55 14.02
CA THR A 174 15.05 -4.72 13.16
C THR A 174 14.03 -4.61 12.04
N VAL A 175 14.51 -4.66 10.80
CA VAL A 175 13.68 -4.63 9.59
C VAL A 175 13.88 -5.93 8.84
N LYS A 176 12.80 -6.65 8.58
CA LYS A 176 12.82 -7.92 7.87
C LYS A 176 12.75 -7.70 6.36
N GLN A 177 13.51 -8.53 5.61
CA GLN A 177 13.44 -8.61 4.15
C GLN A 177 13.72 -7.27 3.42
N ALA A 178 14.59 -6.42 3.94
CA ALA A 178 15.04 -5.22 3.23
C ALA A 178 15.84 -5.62 1.98
N ALA A 179 15.63 -4.94 0.86
CA ALA A 179 16.42 -5.19 -0.35
C ALA A 179 17.88 -4.71 -0.15
N THR A 180 18.82 -5.42 -0.78
CA THR A 180 20.26 -5.15 -0.62
C THR A 180 20.95 -4.66 -1.89
N THR A 181 20.26 -4.69 -3.03
CA THR A 181 20.83 -4.28 -4.32
C THR A 181 19.81 -3.52 -5.14
N LEU A 182 20.22 -2.42 -5.76
CA LEU A 182 19.45 -1.64 -6.72
C LEU A 182 20.16 -1.66 -8.09
N ASN A 183 19.41 -1.94 -9.15
CA ASN A 183 19.86 -1.71 -10.52
C ASN A 183 19.41 -0.30 -10.95
N VAL A 184 20.35 0.62 -11.18
CA VAL A 184 20.06 2.02 -11.52
C VAL A 184 19.41 2.15 -12.88
N LEU A 185 19.71 1.25 -13.85
CA LEU A 185 19.17 1.31 -15.21
C LEU A 185 17.65 1.11 -15.30
N ASP A 186 17.09 0.24 -14.48
CA ASP A 186 15.67 -0.11 -14.54
C ASP A 186 14.96 0.06 -13.19
N GLY A 187 15.69 0.48 -12.17
CA GLY A 187 15.18 0.69 -10.82
C GLY A 187 14.81 -0.60 -10.07
N LYS A 188 15.09 -1.78 -10.63
CA LYS A 188 14.78 -3.04 -9.96
C LYS A 188 15.67 -3.27 -8.76
N VAL A 189 15.09 -3.86 -7.73
CA VAL A 189 15.79 -4.26 -6.51
C VAL A 189 15.92 -5.78 -6.46
N SER A 190 16.95 -6.24 -5.75
CA SER A 190 17.20 -7.66 -5.53
C SER A 190 17.94 -7.88 -4.21
N GLY A 191 18.05 -9.16 -3.84
CA GLY A 191 18.54 -9.53 -2.53
C GLY A 191 17.53 -9.18 -1.44
N ALA A 192 17.53 -9.93 -0.37
CA ALA A 192 16.71 -9.65 0.80
C ALA A 192 17.50 -10.03 2.04
N ALA A 193 17.55 -9.15 3.02
CA ALA A 193 18.23 -9.38 4.28
C ALA A 193 17.41 -8.86 5.46
N ASP A 194 17.51 -9.54 6.57
CA ASP A 194 17.08 -9.00 7.84
C ASP A 194 18.16 -8.03 8.33
N VAL A 195 17.80 -6.78 8.53
CA VAL A 195 18.74 -5.73 8.92
C VAL A 195 18.44 -5.26 10.33
N ASN A 196 19.51 -5.05 11.09
CA ASN A 196 19.45 -4.58 12.47
C ASN A 196 20.18 -3.25 12.57
N PHE A 197 19.46 -2.22 12.96
CA PHE A 197 20.03 -0.91 13.24
C PHE A 197 20.13 -0.74 14.76
N THR A 198 21.32 -0.33 15.24
CA THR A 198 21.52 0.03 16.64
C THR A 198 21.88 1.51 16.71
N TYR A 199 21.17 2.27 17.51
CA TYR A 199 21.32 3.71 17.62
C TYR A 199 21.86 4.07 18.99
N ALA A 200 23.04 4.66 19.04
CA ALA A 200 23.66 5.20 20.26
C ALA A 200 23.32 6.69 20.46
N ALA A 201 22.94 7.39 19.39
CA ALA A 201 22.56 8.79 19.43
C ALA A 201 21.24 8.99 18.68
N LYS A 202 20.46 9.97 19.09
CA LYS A 202 19.18 10.33 18.52
C LYS A 202 19.31 11.65 17.76
N PRO A 203 18.51 11.87 16.69
CA PRO A 203 18.35 13.20 16.13
C PRO A 203 17.93 14.20 17.22
N GLY A 204 18.63 15.33 17.32
CA GLY A 204 18.34 16.36 18.32
C GLY A 204 17.07 17.15 18.06
N GLU A 205 16.43 16.96 16.89
CA GLU A 205 15.24 17.65 16.44
C GLU A 205 13.97 16.85 16.71
N PHE A 206 12.83 17.56 16.68
CA PHE A 206 11.53 16.90 16.72
C PHE A 206 11.15 16.34 15.35
N LEU A 207 10.56 15.14 15.36
CA LEU A 207 9.87 14.59 14.22
C LEU A 207 8.47 15.25 14.14
N LYS A 208 8.22 16.02 13.09
CA LYS A 208 6.95 16.73 12.88
C LYS A 208 6.04 15.93 11.96
N VAL A 209 4.92 15.44 12.49
CA VAL A 209 3.96 14.59 11.77
C VAL A 209 2.54 15.04 12.08
N ASP A 210 1.71 15.18 11.07
CA ASP A 210 0.26 15.29 11.20
C ASP A 210 -0.29 13.84 11.36
N ALA A 211 -0.39 13.40 12.60
CA ALA A 211 -0.73 12.00 12.91
C ALA A 211 -2.24 11.73 12.90
N ASP A 212 -3.06 12.72 13.19
CA ASP A 212 -4.52 12.61 13.22
C ASP A 212 -5.20 13.14 11.96
N GLY A 213 -4.46 13.88 11.12
CA GLY A 213 -4.93 14.35 9.81
C GLY A 213 -5.70 15.65 9.85
N ASP A 214 -5.58 16.42 10.91
CA ASP A 214 -6.25 17.71 11.04
C ASP A 214 -5.57 18.85 10.26
N GLY A 215 -4.40 18.57 9.65
CA GLY A 215 -3.57 19.52 8.90
C GLY A 215 -2.50 20.20 9.76
N THR A 216 -2.48 19.95 11.06
CA THR A 216 -1.47 20.43 12.00
C THR A 216 -0.40 19.35 12.18
N LYS A 217 0.86 19.73 12.33
CA LYS A 217 1.95 18.77 12.61
C LYS A 217 2.36 18.86 14.05
N GLU A 218 2.20 17.76 14.78
CA GLU A 218 2.64 17.61 16.16
C GLU A 218 4.13 17.30 16.22
N ASP A 219 4.75 17.66 17.36
CA ASP A 219 6.14 17.40 17.68
C ASP A 219 6.29 16.08 18.44
N TYR A 220 7.05 15.14 17.85
CA TYR A 220 7.41 13.86 18.48
C TYR A 220 8.91 13.81 18.79
N LYS A 221 9.27 13.25 19.94
CA LYS A 221 10.67 12.96 20.28
C LYS A 221 11.21 11.86 19.38
N TYR A 222 12.23 12.15 18.61
CA TYR A 222 12.87 11.17 17.73
C TYR A 222 13.48 10.02 18.52
N LEU A 223 13.18 8.80 18.11
CA LEU A 223 13.79 7.57 18.62
C LEU A 223 14.76 6.96 17.60
N SER A 224 14.41 6.96 16.33
CA SER A 224 15.28 6.44 15.27
C SER A 224 14.89 6.97 13.89
N MET A 225 15.87 6.98 12.99
CA MET A 225 15.71 7.27 11.56
C MET A 225 16.57 6.29 10.76
N SER A 226 15.99 5.67 9.73
CA SER A 226 16.66 4.66 8.90
C SER A 226 16.31 4.83 7.43
N TYR A 227 17.32 4.75 6.56
CA TYR A 227 17.12 4.64 5.12
C TYR A 227 17.07 3.16 4.72
N ILE A 228 15.96 2.75 4.13
CA ILE A 228 15.70 1.35 3.77
C ILE A 228 15.34 1.29 2.30
N LEU A 229 16.00 0.42 1.55
CA LEU A 229 15.63 0.11 0.18
C LEU A 229 14.41 -0.84 0.22
N PRO A 230 13.21 -0.36 -0.20
CA PRO A 230 12.02 -1.20 -0.18
C PRO A 230 12.18 -2.36 -1.14
N ASN A 231 11.75 -3.54 -0.73
CA ASN A 231 11.78 -4.71 -1.58
C ASN A 231 10.74 -4.57 -2.70
N ASP A 232 11.15 -4.86 -3.95
CA ASP A 232 10.29 -4.89 -5.14
C ASP A 232 9.47 -3.59 -5.39
N ALA A 233 10.14 -2.45 -5.49
CA ALA A 233 9.53 -1.14 -5.63
C ALA A 233 9.59 -0.56 -7.06
N THR A 234 9.64 -1.39 -8.10
CA THR A 234 9.83 -0.94 -9.49
C THR A 234 8.62 -0.28 -10.12
N ASP A 235 7.43 -0.63 -9.68
CA ASP A 235 6.16 -0.11 -10.21
C ASP A 235 5.59 1.03 -9.36
N GLY A 236 6.33 1.47 -8.31
CA GLY A 236 5.89 2.49 -7.39
C GLY A 236 4.73 2.08 -6.50
N THR A 237 4.30 0.81 -6.54
CA THR A 237 3.31 0.33 -5.59
C THR A 237 3.88 0.37 -4.20
N GLN A 238 3.02 0.64 -3.24
CA GLN A 238 3.36 0.64 -1.83
C GLN A 238 3.78 -0.77 -1.41
N LYS A 239 5.00 -0.92 -0.95
CA LYS A 239 5.50 -2.19 -0.44
C LYS A 239 5.45 -2.19 1.08
N THR A 240 5.12 -3.33 1.62
CA THR A 240 5.06 -3.54 3.06
C THR A 240 6.29 -4.33 3.50
N LEU A 241 6.83 -3.98 4.67
CA LEU A 241 7.80 -4.82 5.34
C LEU A 241 7.11 -6.08 5.88
N ALA A 242 7.82 -7.19 5.93
CA ALA A 242 7.32 -8.40 6.57
C ALA A 242 7.06 -8.14 8.07
N SER A 243 7.98 -7.47 8.75
CA SER A 243 7.80 -6.97 10.12
C SER A 243 8.90 -5.99 10.51
N ALA A 244 8.64 -5.17 11.52
CA ALA A 244 9.68 -4.43 12.25
C ALA A 244 9.54 -4.68 13.76
N GLU A 245 10.65 -4.54 14.48
CA GLU A 245 10.71 -4.62 15.93
C GLU A 245 11.55 -3.47 16.44
N PHE A 246 11.06 -2.76 17.43
CA PHE A 246 11.81 -1.70 18.12
C PHE A 246 12.14 -2.15 19.53
N THR A 247 13.38 -1.98 19.94
CA THR A 247 13.82 -2.28 21.29
C THR A 247 14.53 -1.05 21.87
N PHE A 248 14.11 -0.66 23.07
CA PHE A 248 14.70 0.45 23.82
C PHE A 248 15.20 -0.08 25.16
N LYS A 249 16.36 0.40 25.62
CA LYS A 249 16.90 0.04 26.94
C LYS A 249 16.55 1.10 27.97
N THR A 250 16.19 0.62 29.17
CA THR A 250 16.04 1.45 30.37
C THR A 250 17.37 1.50 31.13
N ALA A 251 17.52 2.44 32.07
CA ALA A 251 18.71 2.54 32.95
C ALA A 251 18.95 1.27 33.79
N SER A 252 17.91 0.50 34.09
CA SER A 252 18.03 -0.79 34.79
C SER A 252 18.45 -1.94 33.89
N GLY A 253 18.64 -1.68 32.58
CA GLY A 253 18.93 -2.70 31.58
C GLY A 253 17.70 -3.49 31.09
N THR A 254 16.52 -3.14 31.55
CA THR A 254 15.27 -3.73 31.03
C THR A 254 15.03 -3.26 29.59
N GLU A 255 14.66 -4.17 28.72
CA GLU A 255 14.31 -3.85 27.34
C GLU A 255 12.81 -3.61 27.21
N ILE A 256 12.43 -2.50 26.55
CA ILE A 256 11.06 -2.24 26.08
C ILE A 256 11.04 -2.69 24.63
N VAL A 257 10.26 -3.73 24.32
CA VAL A 257 10.17 -4.31 22.96
C VAL A 257 8.80 -4.00 22.37
N VAL A 258 8.79 -3.32 21.24
CA VAL A 258 7.60 -2.98 20.47
C VAL A 258 7.63 -3.77 19.17
N LYS A 259 6.75 -4.74 19.02
CA LYS A 259 6.61 -5.58 17.82
C LYS A 259 5.17 -5.78 17.35
N ASN A 260 4.23 -5.58 18.25
CA ASN A 260 2.81 -5.71 17.90
C ASN A 260 2.35 -4.54 17.05
N GLY A 261 1.62 -4.84 15.97
CA GLY A 261 1.13 -3.82 15.03
C GLY A 261 2.17 -3.31 14.04
N LEU A 262 3.39 -3.86 14.05
CA LEU A 262 4.46 -3.50 13.13
C LEU A 262 4.64 -4.50 11.97
N GLN A 263 3.64 -5.33 11.73
CA GLN A 263 3.56 -6.19 10.56
C GLN A 263 3.01 -5.38 9.37
N ASN A 264 3.51 -5.69 8.18
CA ASN A 264 3.04 -5.07 6.94
C ASN A 264 3.15 -3.54 6.95
N LEU A 265 4.23 -3.01 7.52
CA LEU A 265 4.48 -1.57 7.48
C LEU A 265 4.65 -1.11 6.03
N PRO A 266 3.97 -0.04 5.64
CA PRO A 266 4.14 0.52 4.31
C PRO A 266 5.48 1.21 4.18
N LEU A 267 6.33 0.71 3.29
CA LEU A 267 7.54 1.39 2.85
C LEU A 267 7.44 1.67 1.36
N GLN A 268 7.63 2.92 1.01
CA GLN A 268 7.58 3.36 -0.37
C GLN A 268 8.83 4.18 -0.69
N ARG A 269 9.41 3.92 -1.85
CA ARG A 269 10.54 4.68 -2.38
C ARG A 269 10.19 6.17 -2.45
N ASN A 270 11.13 7.01 -2.00
CA ASN A 270 10.97 8.47 -1.98
C ASN A 270 9.88 8.99 -1.03
N TYR A 271 9.52 8.22 -0.01
CA TYR A 271 8.57 8.59 1.04
C TYR A 271 9.16 8.41 2.45
N ARG A 272 8.58 9.09 3.41
CA ARG A 272 8.81 8.86 4.84
C ARG A 272 7.69 8.01 5.41
N THR A 273 8.05 6.95 6.11
CA THR A 273 7.13 6.21 6.98
C THR A 273 7.42 6.63 8.40
N ASN A 274 6.48 7.33 9.01
CA ASN A 274 6.60 7.84 10.36
C ASN A 274 5.73 7.00 11.30
N ILE A 275 6.34 6.37 12.29
CA ILE A 275 5.67 5.64 13.36
C ILE A 275 5.74 6.50 14.60
N VAL A 276 4.62 7.08 15.01
CA VAL A 276 4.57 8.07 16.06
C VAL A 276 3.43 7.79 17.04
N GLY A 277 3.65 8.04 18.32
CA GLY A 277 2.63 7.83 19.36
C GLY A 277 3.21 7.51 20.71
N ASN A 278 2.43 6.83 21.54
CA ASN A 278 2.87 6.31 22.82
C ASN A 278 3.52 4.93 22.59
N ILE A 279 4.84 4.91 22.50
CA ILE A 279 5.62 3.73 22.13
C ILE A 279 6.35 3.16 23.34
N LEU A 280 6.63 3.99 24.33
CA LEU A 280 7.55 3.72 25.43
C LEU A 280 6.86 3.30 26.73
N SER A 281 5.60 3.67 26.93
CA SER A 281 4.78 3.27 28.08
C SER A 281 3.92 2.04 27.75
N GLY A 282 3.62 1.20 28.72
CA GLY A 282 3.05 -0.14 28.57
C GLY A 282 1.75 -0.31 27.77
N THR A 283 1.09 0.78 27.37
CA THR A 283 -0.03 0.78 26.41
C THR A 283 0.48 1.35 25.10
N THR A 284 0.98 0.51 24.22
CA THR A 284 1.52 0.94 22.94
C THR A 284 0.38 1.36 22.01
N THR A 285 0.21 2.65 21.82
CA THR A 285 -0.70 3.23 20.81
C THR A 285 0.10 4.11 19.88
N PHE A 286 0.12 3.79 18.61
CA PHE A 286 0.87 4.57 17.63
C PHE A 286 0.12 4.68 16.30
N SER A 287 0.42 5.75 15.58
CA SER A 287 -0.01 5.96 14.21
C SER A 287 1.15 5.71 13.24
N VAL A 288 0.84 5.20 12.06
CA VAL A 288 1.79 5.10 10.96
C VAL A 288 1.34 6.05 9.85
N VAL A 289 2.16 7.03 9.55
CA VAL A 289 1.88 8.03 8.53
C VAL A 289 2.94 7.97 7.45
N VAL A 290 2.54 7.69 6.20
CA VAL A 290 3.40 7.82 5.03
C VAL A 290 3.21 9.21 4.45
N ASP A 291 4.21 10.05 4.64
CA ASP A 291 4.23 11.44 4.19
C ASP A 291 5.04 11.52 2.89
N PRO A 292 4.50 12.06 1.79
CA PRO A 292 5.27 12.43 0.61
C PRO A 292 6.20 13.58 0.98
N ALA A 293 7.32 13.24 1.59
CA ALA A 293 8.27 14.22 2.14
C ALA A 293 9.05 14.97 1.08
N PHE A 294 8.93 14.56 -0.18
CA PHE A 294 9.75 15.01 -1.29
C PHE A 294 8.88 15.63 -2.38
N SER A 295 9.41 16.58 -3.11
CA SER A 295 8.66 17.42 -4.05
C SER A 295 8.04 16.67 -5.24
N THR A 296 8.54 15.48 -5.54
CA THR A 296 8.01 14.62 -6.61
C THR A 296 8.01 13.16 -6.15
N PRO A 297 7.04 12.74 -5.33
CA PRO A 297 6.87 11.33 -5.00
C PRO A 297 6.57 10.54 -6.29
N ASP A 298 7.06 9.30 -6.37
CA ASP A 298 6.84 8.42 -7.53
C ASP A 298 5.35 8.16 -7.78
N HIS A 299 4.55 8.20 -6.72
CA HIS A 299 3.09 8.08 -6.75
C HIS A 299 2.45 8.98 -5.70
N ASN A 300 1.27 9.53 -6.03
CA ASN A 300 0.50 10.41 -5.14
C ASN A 300 -0.36 9.64 -4.12
N THR A 301 0.04 8.46 -3.72
CA THR A 301 -0.69 7.69 -2.71
C THR A 301 -0.22 8.08 -1.32
N THR A 302 -1.00 8.86 -0.63
CA THR A 302 -0.88 8.99 0.82
C THR A 302 -1.40 7.71 1.47
N TYR A 303 -0.60 7.10 2.32
CA TYR A 303 -1.04 6.02 3.19
C TYR A 303 -1.02 6.53 4.63
N ARG A 304 -2.10 6.27 5.33
CA ARG A 304 -2.20 6.56 6.75
C ARG A 304 -2.71 5.31 7.46
N MET A 305 -2.04 4.89 8.52
CA MET A 305 -2.57 3.91 9.44
C MET A 305 -2.64 4.54 10.84
N VAL A 306 -3.83 4.54 11.40
CA VAL A 306 -4.10 5.06 12.74
C VAL A 306 -4.54 3.89 13.62
N HIS A 307 -3.86 3.69 14.73
CA HIS A 307 -4.28 2.72 15.73
C HIS A 307 -5.40 3.32 16.59
N ALA A 308 -6.56 2.66 16.62
CA ALA A 308 -7.71 3.11 17.38
C ALA A 308 -8.04 2.09 18.47
N SER A 309 -7.98 2.51 19.73
CA SER A 309 -8.35 1.74 20.92
C SER A 309 -9.70 2.16 21.51
N THR A 310 -10.21 3.31 21.10
CA THR A 310 -11.48 3.87 21.55
C THR A 310 -12.42 4.17 20.38
N GLN A 311 -13.71 4.31 20.67
CA GLN A 311 -14.72 4.72 19.70
C GLN A 311 -14.41 6.11 19.09
N ALA A 312 -13.92 7.04 19.89
CA ALA A 312 -13.59 8.39 19.45
C ALA A 312 -12.42 8.38 18.45
N GLU A 313 -11.36 7.64 18.73
CA GLU A 313 -10.22 7.47 17.83
C GLU A 313 -10.63 6.79 16.52
N MET A 314 -11.45 5.74 16.58
CA MET A 314 -11.98 5.08 15.37
C MET A 314 -12.78 6.07 14.51
N THR A 315 -13.64 6.86 15.13
CA THR A 315 -14.48 7.83 14.41
C THR A 315 -13.64 8.94 13.79
N ALA A 316 -12.67 9.48 14.52
CA ALA A 316 -11.76 10.51 14.02
C ALA A 316 -10.92 9.98 12.83
N ALA A 317 -10.32 8.80 12.97
CA ALA A 317 -9.54 8.18 11.91
C ALA A 317 -10.39 7.85 10.66
N ALA A 318 -11.62 7.36 10.85
CA ALA A 318 -12.52 7.02 9.76
C ALA A 318 -13.05 8.26 9.00
N SER A 319 -12.91 9.45 9.54
CA SER A 319 -13.26 10.70 8.85
C SER A 319 -12.20 11.15 7.83
N GLN A 320 -11.03 10.51 7.82
CA GLN A 320 -9.92 10.86 6.95
C GLN A 320 -9.82 9.89 5.75
N PRO A 321 -9.76 10.37 4.50
CA PRO A 321 -9.72 9.50 3.33
C PRO A 321 -8.43 8.67 3.27
N ASN A 322 -8.52 7.50 2.63
CA ASN A 322 -7.40 6.57 2.41
C ASN A 322 -6.67 6.16 3.71
N THR A 323 -7.42 6.08 4.82
CA THR A 323 -6.88 5.73 6.13
C THR A 323 -7.16 4.27 6.46
N VAL A 324 -6.14 3.54 6.89
CA VAL A 324 -6.30 2.25 7.56
C VAL A 324 -6.51 2.49 9.05
N VAL A 325 -7.70 2.19 9.52
CA VAL A 325 -8.05 2.26 10.94
C VAL A 325 -7.75 0.90 11.56
N LYS A 326 -6.61 0.80 12.24
CA LYS A 326 -6.17 -0.42 12.92
C LYS A 326 -6.83 -0.49 14.30
N LEU A 327 -7.83 -1.34 14.42
CA LEU A 327 -8.63 -1.48 15.63
C LEU A 327 -7.91 -2.36 16.67
N ALA A 328 -7.93 -1.94 17.90
CA ALA A 328 -7.37 -2.74 19.00
C ALA A 328 -8.17 -4.04 19.20
N ALA A 329 -7.45 -5.15 19.33
CA ALA A 329 -8.05 -6.46 19.59
C ALA A 329 -8.85 -6.47 20.91
N GLY A 330 -9.95 -7.21 20.94
CA GLY A 330 -10.82 -7.33 22.10
C GLY A 330 -11.83 -6.20 22.29
N ASN A 331 -11.84 -5.17 21.43
CA ASN A 331 -12.72 -4.03 21.55
C ASN A 331 -13.92 -4.11 20.60
N SER A 332 -14.98 -3.38 20.96
CA SER A 332 -16.18 -3.24 20.14
C SER A 332 -16.37 -1.77 19.76
N TYR A 333 -16.68 -1.54 18.48
CA TYR A 333 -16.87 -0.23 17.88
C TYR A 333 -18.22 -0.15 17.18
N THR A 334 -18.71 1.07 16.97
CA THR A 334 -19.96 1.32 16.24
C THR A 334 -19.68 2.22 15.05
N LEU A 335 -20.02 1.75 13.85
CA LEU A 335 -19.99 2.55 12.62
C LEU A 335 -21.43 3.03 12.32
N SER A 336 -21.73 4.27 12.70
CA SER A 336 -23.04 4.90 12.51
C SER A 336 -23.03 6.06 11.53
N THR A 337 -21.84 6.50 11.11
CA THR A 337 -21.65 7.59 10.13
C THR A 337 -20.85 7.08 8.93
N ALA A 338 -21.05 7.72 7.78
CA ALA A 338 -20.29 7.40 6.59
C ALA A 338 -18.78 7.59 6.82
N PRO A 339 -17.95 6.56 6.60
CA PRO A 339 -16.51 6.75 6.60
C PRO A 339 -16.09 7.57 5.37
N ALA A 340 -14.95 8.22 5.44
CA ALA A 340 -14.36 8.90 4.30
C ALA A 340 -13.97 7.89 3.21
N ASP A 341 -13.76 8.39 1.99
CA ASP A 341 -13.44 7.55 0.84
C ASP A 341 -12.11 6.78 1.04
N GLY A 342 -12.13 5.48 0.69
CA GLY A 342 -10.95 4.62 0.76
C GLY A 342 -10.55 4.17 2.17
N VAL A 343 -11.40 4.35 3.18
CA VAL A 343 -11.12 3.87 4.55
C VAL A 343 -11.11 2.35 4.62
N VAL A 344 -10.12 1.80 5.33
CA VAL A 344 -9.98 0.38 5.63
C VAL A 344 -10.05 0.18 7.14
N PHE A 345 -11.03 -0.56 7.64
CA PHE A 345 -11.06 -1.02 9.01
C PHE A 345 -10.37 -2.37 9.11
N SER A 346 -9.36 -2.49 9.96
CA SER A 346 -8.55 -3.70 10.08
C SER A 346 -8.27 -4.05 11.54
N SER A 347 -8.13 -5.35 11.86
CA SER A 347 -7.63 -5.80 13.16
C SER A 347 -6.69 -6.99 13.02
N ASP A 348 -6.04 -7.38 14.12
CA ASP A 348 -5.21 -8.59 14.17
C ASP A 348 -6.03 -9.82 14.58
N ASP A 349 -7.24 -9.63 15.10
CA ASP A 349 -8.09 -10.73 15.59
C ASP A 349 -9.58 -10.46 15.29
N ALA A 350 -10.07 -11.12 14.24
CA ALA A 350 -11.48 -11.05 13.84
C ALA A 350 -12.42 -11.61 14.90
N ALA A 351 -11.98 -12.55 15.74
CA ALA A 351 -12.85 -13.21 16.71
C ALA A 351 -13.21 -12.31 17.88
N THR A 352 -12.34 -11.38 18.23
CA THR A 352 -12.50 -10.53 19.42
C THR A 352 -12.78 -9.07 19.09
N THR A 353 -12.52 -8.61 17.85
CA THR A 353 -12.71 -7.20 17.44
C THR A 353 -13.98 -7.05 16.63
N THR A 354 -14.93 -6.25 17.13
CA THR A 354 -16.25 -6.11 16.49
C THR A 354 -16.52 -4.69 16.04
N ILE A 355 -17.02 -4.53 14.81
CA ILE A 355 -17.65 -3.31 14.31
C ILE A 355 -19.15 -3.56 14.16
N SER A 356 -19.94 -2.88 14.96
CA SER A 356 -21.40 -2.92 14.88
C SER A 356 -21.90 -1.86 13.90
N ILE A 357 -22.75 -2.25 12.95
CA ILE A 357 -23.39 -1.34 11.98
C ILE A 357 -24.90 -1.38 12.26
N PRO A 358 -25.41 -0.51 13.15
CA PRO A 358 -26.79 -0.61 13.67
C PRO A 358 -27.86 -0.07 12.70
N ALA A 359 -27.47 0.68 11.68
CA ALA A 359 -28.35 1.30 10.69
C ALA A 359 -27.71 1.27 9.29
N ALA A 360 -28.40 1.85 8.31
CA ALA A 360 -27.84 2.08 6.99
C ALA A 360 -26.69 3.09 7.04
N VAL A 361 -25.56 2.74 6.43
CA VAL A 361 -24.40 3.62 6.28
C VAL A 361 -24.07 3.72 4.79
N THR A 362 -24.13 4.91 4.23
CA THR A 362 -23.72 5.17 2.85
C THR A 362 -22.20 5.41 2.81
N ALA A 363 -21.50 4.75 1.89
CA ALA A 363 -20.07 4.92 1.71
C ALA A 363 -19.73 4.96 0.21
N THR A 364 -18.60 5.55 -0.17
CA THR A 364 -18.12 5.48 -1.56
C THR A 364 -17.26 4.23 -1.74
N ASN A 365 -16.10 4.19 -1.08
CA ASN A 365 -15.24 3.01 -1.06
C ASN A 365 -14.86 2.73 0.40
N VAL A 366 -15.10 1.51 0.86
CA VAL A 366 -14.74 1.08 2.23
C VAL A 366 -14.31 -0.38 2.23
N SER A 367 -13.39 -0.73 3.12
CA SER A 367 -12.93 -2.10 3.28
C SER A 367 -12.92 -2.52 4.76
N PHE A 368 -13.16 -3.80 4.99
CA PHE A 368 -13.10 -4.45 6.31
C PHE A 368 -12.17 -5.65 6.21
N GLU A 369 -11.16 -5.72 7.05
CA GLU A 369 -10.16 -6.78 7.04
C GLU A 369 -9.98 -7.37 8.43
N ASN A 370 -10.19 -8.68 8.52
CA ASN A 370 -9.96 -9.44 9.75
C ASN A 370 -10.68 -8.84 11.00
N VAL A 371 -11.96 -8.49 10.84
CA VAL A 371 -12.83 -7.97 11.90
C VAL A 371 -14.17 -8.71 11.92
N THR A 372 -14.85 -8.77 13.06
CA THR A 372 -16.27 -9.12 13.10
C THR A 372 -17.10 -7.89 12.71
N VAL A 373 -17.93 -8.03 11.67
CA VAL A 373 -18.92 -7.02 11.28
C VAL A 373 -20.31 -7.51 11.71
N ALA A 374 -20.91 -6.80 12.65
CA ALA A 374 -22.20 -7.18 13.24
C ALA A 374 -23.32 -6.24 12.79
N SER A 375 -24.37 -6.81 12.22
CA SER A 375 -25.60 -6.09 11.84
C SER A 375 -26.80 -6.64 12.63
N PRO A 376 -27.79 -5.81 12.98
CA PRO A 376 -29.04 -6.32 13.54
C PRO A 376 -29.79 -7.18 12.51
N ASN A 377 -30.71 -8.01 12.99
CA ASN A 377 -31.60 -8.80 12.16
C ASN A 377 -32.77 -7.92 11.61
N ALA A 378 -32.43 -6.95 10.80
CA ALA A 378 -33.35 -5.97 10.22
C ALA A 378 -33.08 -5.75 8.74
N ASN A 379 -34.05 -5.19 8.02
CA ASN A 379 -33.88 -4.81 6.63
C ASN A 379 -33.22 -3.43 6.53
N TYR A 380 -32.53 -3.18 5.41
CA TYR A 380 -31.89 -1.90 5.08
C TYR A 380 -30.82 -1.46 6.11
N VAL A 381 -30.12 -2.40 6.71
CA VAL A 381 -29.03 -2.16 7.65
C VAL A 381 -27.72 -2.68 7.06
N GLY A 382 -26.64 -1.89 7.14
CA GLY A 382 -25.33 -2.23 6.61
C GLY A 382 -24.80 -1.16 5.68
N ILE A 383 -23.74 -1.47 4.94
CA ILE A 383 -23.17 -0.55 3.96
C ILE A 383 -24.03 -0.53 2.69
N GLN A 384 -24.48 0.64 2.30
CA GLN A 384 -25.41 0.86 1.18
C GLN A 384 -24.87 1.92 0.21
N HIS A 385 -25.34 1.87 -1.04
CA HIS A 385 -24.99 2.80 -2.11
C HIS A 385 -23.49 2.98 -2.33
N ALA A 386 -22.69 1.93 -2.02
CA ALA A 386 -21.25 2.00 -2.16
C ALA A 386 -20.80 1.68 -3.58
N THR A 387 -19.89 2.47 -4.11
CA THR A 387 -19.19 2.15 -5.36
C THR A 387 -18.39 0.85 -5.20
N THR A 388 -17.71 0.70 -4.04
CA THR A 388 -17.01 -0.54 -3.71
C THR A 388 -17.04 -0.77 -2.20
N VAL A 389 -17.45 -1.96 -1.77
CA VAL A 389 -17.22 -2.43 -0.39
C VAL A 389 -16.52 -3.78 -0.42
N LYS A 390 -15.45 -3.93 0.38
CA LYS A 390 -14.66 -5.15 0.43
C LYS A 390 -14.61 -5.71 1.84
N TYR A 391 -14.79 -7.02 1.95
CA TYR A 391 -14.64 -7.75 3.21
C TYR A 391 -13.64 -8.89 3.00
N LYS A 392 -12.59 -8.93 3.79
CA LYS A 392 -11.56 -9.97 3.70
C LYS A 392 -11.27 -10.56 5.07
N GLY A 393 -11.37 -11.89 5.18
CA GLY A 393 -11.11 -12.59 6.45
C GLY A 393 -12.06 -12.21 7.58
N CYS A 394 -13.23 -11.66 7.26
CA CYS A 394 -14.19 -11.14 8.25
C CYS A 394 -15.14 -12.22 8.78
N VAL A 395 -15.59 -12.01 10.02
CA VAL A 395 -16.77 -12.71 10.54
C VAL A 395 -17.97 -11.78 10.39
N ILE A 396 -18.99 -12.20 9.65
CA ILE A 396 -20.20 -11.40 9.39
C ILE A 396 -21.34 -12.00 10.21
N THR A 397 -21.94 -11.20 11.09
CA THR A 397 -23.02 -11.68 11.98
C THR A 397 -24.30 -10.86 11.80
N GLY A 398 -25.45 -11.49 12.09
CA GLY A 398 -26.77 -10.90 11.89
C GLY A 398 -27.21 -10.93 10.43
N GLN A 399 -28.02 -9.95 10.00
CA GLN A 399 -28.52 -9.85 8.63
C GLN A 399 -28.04 -8.56 7.95
N PRO A 400 -26.79 -8.50 7.44
CA PRO A 400 -26.37 -7.39 6.63
C PRO A 400 -27.22 -7.29 5.36
N PHE A 401 -27.54 -6.07 5.00
CA PHE A 401 -28.36 -5.75 3.84
C PHE A 401 -27.50 -4.98 2.82
N SER A 402 -27.10 -5.65 1.74
CA SER A 402 -26.33 -5.02 0.68
C SER A 402 -27.28 -4.36 -0.32
N TYR A 403 -27.51 -3.05 -0.18
CA TYR A 403 -28.41 -2.30 -1.04
C TYR A 403 -27.64 -1.36 -1.97
N ALA A 404 -27.86 -1.51 -3.28
CA ALA A 404 -27.27 -0.68 -4.34
C ALA A 404 -25.74 -0.49 -4.16
N ALA A 405 -25.05 -1.53 -3.71
CA ALA A 405 -23.62 -1.51 -3.45
C ALA A 405 -22.92 -2.64 -4.21
N ASP A 406 -21.80 -2.33 -4.86
CA ASP A 406 -20.90 -3.35 -5.37
C ASP A 406 -20.05 -3.88 -4.21
N ALA A 407 -20.12 -5.19 -3.96
CA ALA A 407 -19.54 -5.80 -2.78
C ALA A 407 -18.72 -7.05 -3.12
N SER A 408 -17.60 -7.22 -2.41
CA SER A 408 -16.80 -8.44 -2.48
C SER A 408 -16.50 -8.97 -1.08
N TYR A 409 -16.68 -10.28 -0.92
CA TYR A 409 -16.38 -11.04 0.30
C TYR A 409 -15.36 -12.12 -0.04
N GLU A 410 -14.22 -12.09 0.60
CA GLU A 410 -13.13 -13.05 0.42
C GLU A 410 -12.75 -13.68 1.76
N ASP A 411 -12.70 -15.00 1.82
CA ASP A 411 -12.33 -15.75 3.04
C ASP A 411 -13.18 -15.38 4.28
N CYS A 412 -14.45 -15.01 4.06
CA CYS A 412 -15.35 -14.57 5.13
C CYS A 412 -16.20 -15.70 5.69
N LYS A 413 -16.54 -15.58 6.99
CA LYS A 413 -17.47 -16.48 7.68
C LYS A 413 -18.75 -15.74 8.04
N PHE A 414 -19.87 -16.15 7.46
CA PHE A 414 -21.19 -15.63 7.80
C PHE A 414 -21.84 -16.50 8.89
N VAL A 415 -22.40 -15.86 9.92
CA VAL A 415 -23.06 -16.55 11.03
C VAL A 415 -24.43 -15.92 11.30
N GLN A 416 -25.50 -16.69 11.09
CA GLN A 416 -26.89 -16.27 11.36
C GLN A 416 -27.54 -17.25 12.33
N THR A 417 -27.86 -16.76 13.53
CA THR A 417 -28.50 -17.57 14.60
C THR A 417 -30.03 -17.51 14.59
N SER A 418 -30.63 -16.59 13.85
CA SER A 418 -32.08 -16.49 13.70
C SER A 418 -32.56 -17.34 12.53
N GLY A 419 -33.51 -18.22 12.78
CA GLY A 419 -34.14 -19.03 11.72
C GLY A 419 -35.01 -18.22 10.72
N SER A 420 -35.35 -16.97 11.06
CA SER A 420 -36.19 -16.10 10.21
C SER A 420 -35.40 -15.14 9.34
N CYS A 421 -34.10 -14.95 9.60
CA CYS A 421 -33.24 -13.98 8.92
C CYS A 421 -32.18 -14.65 8.03
N TYR A 422 -31.69 -13.94 7.02
CA TYR A 422 -30.62 -14.41 6.14
C TYR A 422 -29.23 -14.10 6.70
N ASN A 423 -28.23 -14.87 6.31
CA ASN A 423 -26.83 -14.48 6.49
C ASN A 423 -26.51 -13.17 5.77
N ILE A 424 -27.12 -12.99 4.61
CA ILE A 424 -27.05 -11.74 3.84
C ILE A 424 -28.27 -11.63 2.92
N TRP A 425 -28.77 -10.41 2.80
CA TRP A 425 -29.78 -10.05 1.81
C TRP A 425 -29.19 -9.01 0.85
N THR A 426 -29.09 -9.37 -0.43
CA THR A 426 -28.65 -8.44 -1.48
C THR A 426 -29.87 -7.81 -2.14
N TYR A 427 -29.83 -6.52 -2.39
CA TYR A 427 -30.93 -5.79 -2.99
C TYR A 427 -30.39 -4.71 -3.94
N GLY A 428 -30.63 -4.89 -5.23
CA GLY A 428 -30.25 -3.88 -6.23
C GLY A 428 -28.75 -3.62 -6.39
N SER A 429 -27.88 -4.52 -5.94
CA SER A 429 -26.41 -4.41 -6.15
C SER A 429 -26.07 -4.78 -7.58
N SER A 430 -25.16 -4.00 -8.23
CA SER A 430 -24.74 -4.28 -9.61
C SER A 430 -23.86 -5.53 -9.69
N ASN A 431 -22.82 -5.62 -8.81
CA ASN A 431 -21.97 -6.78 -8.71
C ASN A 431 -21.77 -7.16 -7.25
N ILE A 432 -21.93 -8.43 -6.96
CA ILE A 432 -21.59 -8.96 -5.64
C ILE A 432 -20.86 -10.30 -5.79
N THR A 433 -19.73 -10.46 -5.11
CA THR A 433 -18.89 -11.65 -5.20
C THR A 433 -18.61 -12.24 -3.83
N PHE A 434 -18.66 -13.55 -3.75
CA PHE A 434 -18.28 -14.34 -2.57
C PHE A 434 -17.25 -15.38 -3.00
N THR A 435 -16.06 -15.30 -2.44
CA THR A 435 -14.94 -16.19 -2.78
C THR A 435 -14.45 -16.89 -1.51
N ARG A 436 -14.46 -18.20 -1.48
CA ARG A 436 -14.03 -19.02 -0.34
C ARG A 436 -14.73 -18.66 0.97
N CYS A 437 -16.03 -18.34 0.89
CA CYS A 437 -16.81 -17.96 2.06
C CYS A 437 -17.56 -19.16 2.66
N ALA A 438 -17.71 -19.15 4.00
CA ALA A 438 -18.50 -20.12 4.73
C ALA A 438 -19.77 -19.45 5.27
N PHE A 439 -20.94 -20.01 4.95
CA PHE A 439 -22.25 -19.52 5.40
C PHE A 439 -22.88 -20.51 6.39
N ASN A 440 -22.95 -20.13 7.66
CA ASN A 440 -23.58 -20.91 8.72
C ASN A 440 -24.88 -20.23 9.15
N CYS A 441 -26.01 -20.90 9.08
CA CYS A 441 -27.29 -20.33 9.42
C CYS A 441 -28.20 -21.27 10.22
N ALA A 442 -29.17 -20.68 10.93
CA ALA A 442 -30.21 -21.43 11.62
C ALA A 442 -31.43 -21.73 10.71
N GLY A 443 -31.59 -21.05 9.58
CA GLY A 443 -32.76 -21.28 8.74
C GLY A 443 -32.69 -20.69 7.32
N LYS A 444 -32.08 -19.53 7.14
CA LYS A 444 -31.97 -18.87 5.85
C LYS A 444 -30.54 -18.43 5.63
N SER A 445 -29.98 -18.74 4.44
CA SER A 445 -28.60 -18.37 4.17
C SER A 445 -28.51 -17.11 3.31
N VAL A 446 -28.66 -17.18 2.01
CA VAL A 446 -28.47 -16.04 1.13
C VAL A 446 -29.76 -15.72 0.36
N LEU A 447 -30.13 -14.43 0.27
CA LEU A 447 -31.17 -13.96 -0.63
C LEU A 447 -30.58 -13.02 -1.68
N ILE A 448 -30.65 -13.43 -2.93
CA ILE A 448 -30.37 -12.56 -4.09
C ILE A 448 -31.70 -11.98 -4.56
N TYR A 449 -31.90 -10.68 -4.32
CA TYR A 449 -33.17 -10.02 -4.58
C TYR A 449 -33.00 -8.93 -5.64
N ASN A 450 -33.70 -9.12 -6.76
CA ASN A 450 -33.65 -8.15 -7.85
C ASN A 450 -34.76 -7.09 -7.68
N GLU A 451 -34.38 -5.84 -7.73
CA GLU A 451 -35.29 -4.70 -7.65
C GLU A 451 -35.93 -4.36 -9.02
N GLY A 452 -35.37 -4.87 -10.09
CA GLY A 452 -35.89 -4.66 -11.46
C GLY A 452 -35.44 -3.37 -12.12
N SER A 453 -34.88 -2.42 -11.41
CA SER A 453 -34.36 -1.15 -11.95
C SER A 453 -32.88 -1.22 -12.36
N ILE A 454 -32.13 -2.21 -11.87
CA ILE A 454 -30.70 -2.36 -12.11
C ILE A 454 -30.45 -3.37 -13.23
N THR A 455 -29.77 -2.91 -14.27
CA THR A 455 -29.37 -3.73 -15.41
C THR A 455 -28.00 -4.36 -15.22
N GLY A 456 -27.84 -5.62 -15.68
CA GLY A 456 -26.55 -6.30 -15.71
C GLY A 456 -26.05 -6.79 -14.35
N GLN A 457 -26.89 -6.81 -13.30
CA GLN A 457 -26.55 -7.34 -11.98
C GLN A 457 -25.95 -8.75 -12.10
N THR A 458 -24.86 -9.00 -11.37
CA THR A 458 -24.22 -10.31 -11.27
C THR A 458 -23.92 -10.63 -9.81
N ALA A 459 -24.39 -11.78 -9.33
CA ALA A 459 -23.99 -12.38 -8.06
C ALA A 459 -23.14 -13.62 -8.32
N THR A 460 -21.93 -13.67 -7.81
CA THR A 460 -20.98 -14.77 -8.04
C THR A 460 -20.60 -15.42 -6.72
N PHE A 461 -20.68 -16.73 -6.68
CA PHE A 461 -20.22 -17.60 -5.58
C PHE A 461 -19.14 -18.53 -6.12
N GLN A 462 -17.96 -18.45 -5.55
CA GLN A 462 -16.79 -19.25 -5.93
C GLN A 462 -16.21 -19.94 -4.71
N ASP A 463 -16.14 -21.29 -4.75
CA ASP A 463 -15.54 -22.11 -3.67
C ASP A 463 -16.20 -21.88 -2.29
N CYS A 464 -17.53 -21.68 -2.24
CA CYS A 464 -18.25 -21.38 -1.02
C CYS A 464 -18.91 -22.62 -0.42
N THR A 465 -19.06 -22.61 0.92
CA THR A 465 -19.78 -23.65 1.66
C THR A 465 -20.99 -23.06 2.38
N PHE A 466 -22.12 -23.77 2.36
CA PHE A 466 -23.34 -23.39 3.03
C PHE A 466 -23.77 -24.51 3.96
N GLU A 467 -24.01 -24.18 5.24
CA GLU A 467 -24.40 -25.14 6.26
C GLU A 467 -25.56 -24.59 7.09
N ALA A 468 -26.64 -25.35 7.15
CA ALA A 468 -27.73 -25.09 8.08
C ALA A 468 -27.49 -25.90 9.36
N SER A 469 -27.62 -25.27 10.55
CA SER A 469 -27.41 -25.92 11.84
C SER A 469 -28.48 -27.00 12.18
N ALA A 470 -29.60 -27.00 11.46
CA ALA A 470 -30.64 -28.02 11.45
C ALA A 470 -31.22 -28.16 10.07
N SER A 471 -31.88 -29.28 9.75
CA SER A 471 -32.53 -29.45 8.46
C SER A 471 -33.60 -28.38 8.21
N VAL A 472 -33.51 -27.69 7.08
CA VAL A 472 -34.39 -26.60 6.70
C VAL A 472 -35.21 -27.03 5.48
N THR A 473 -36.51 -27.23 5.68
CA THR A 473 -37.41 -27.67 4.62
C THR A 473 -37.93 -26.50 3.79
N GLY A 474 -38.03 -26.71 2.47
CA GLY A 474 -38.55 -25.72 1.50
C GLY A 474 -37.62 -24.54 1.27
N LYS A 475 -36.31 -24.69 1.55
CA LYS A 475 -35.29 -23.67 1.37
C LYS A 475 -34.07 -24.24 0.65
N ALA A 476 -33.47 -23.42 -0.18
CA ALA A 476 -32.12 -23.64 -0.70
C ALA A 476 -31.13 -22.69 -0.03
N ALA A 477 -29.86 -22.98 -0.14
CA ALA A 477 -28.79 -22.14 0.39
C ALA A 477 -28.78 -20.74 -0.22
N ILE A 478 -29.00 -20.65 -1.56
CA ILE A 478 -29.10 -19.40 -2.31
C ILE A 478 -30.54 -19.30 -2.83
N GLU A 479 -31.35 -18.41 -2.26
CA GLU A 479 -32.69 -18.11 -2.72
C GLU A 479 -32.64 -16.91 -3.68
N ILE A 480 -33.31 -17.03 -4.85
CA ILE A 480 -33.38 -15.98 -5.87
C ILE A 480 -34.84 -15.48 -5.92
N ASP A 481 -35.03 -14.18 -5.80
CA ASP A 481 -36.37 -13.58 -5.75
C ASP A 481 -36.36 -12.18 -6.40
N SER A 482 -37.53 -11.57 -6.54
CA SER A 482 -37.71 -10.23 -7.10
C SER A 482 -38.87 -9.51 -6.43
N SER A 483 -38.82 -8.19 -6.38
CA SER A 483 -39.93 -7.34 -5.97
C SER A 483 -41.04 -7.27 -7.03
N LEU A 484 -40.71 -7.66 -8.27
CA LEU A 484 -41.61 -7.54 -9.42
C LEU A 484 -42.42 -8.82 -9.62
N PRO A 485 -43.55 -8.75 -10.35
CA PRO A 485 -44.28 -9.94 -10.80
C PRO A 485 -43.38 -10.88 -11.61
N ALA A 486 -43.76 -12.15 -11.65
CA ALA A 486 -43.00 -13.18 -12.39
C ALA A 486 -42.82 -12.77 -13.86
N GLY A 487 -41.62 -12.93 -14.37
CA GLY A 487 -41.28 -12.60 -15.74
C GLY A 487 -41.10 -11.10 -16.04
N VAL A 488 -41.21 -10.22 -15.04
CA VAL A 488 -41.01 -8.78 -15.16
C VAL A 488 -39.65 -8.39 -14.55
N GLY A 489 -39.04 -7.34 -15.04
CA GLY A 489 -37.75 -6.81 -14.56
C GLY A 489 -36.64 -6.95 -15.57
N THR A 490 -35.45 -6.57 -15.17
CA THR A 490 -34.23 -6.62 -15.98
C THR A 490 -33.50 -7.94 -15.83
N PRO A 491 -32.87 -8.46 -16.91
CA PRO A 491 -32.02 -9.65 -16.80
C PRO A 491 -30.86 -9.45 -15.85
N PHE A 492 -30.55 -10.48 -15.03
CA PHE A 492 -29.42 -10.53 -14.14
C PHE A 492 -28.82 -11.95 -14.09
N LYS A 493 -27.65 -12.12 -13.47
CA LYS A 493 -26.96 -13.40 -13.43
C LYS A 493 -26.69 -13.84 -12.00
N VAL A 494 -26.81 -15.14 -11.75
CA VAL A 494 -26.31 -15.81 -10.54
C VAL A 494 -25.37 -16.91 -10.98
N VAL A 495 -24.11 -16.80 -10.61
CA VAL A 495 -23.03 -17.72 -11.00
C VAL A 495 -22.56 -18.46 -9.76
N ILE A 496 -22.56 -19.79 -9.81
CA ILE A 496 -22.25 -20.66 -8.67
C ILE A 496 -21.21 -21.68 -9.13
N ASN A 497 -19.99 -21.57 -8.64
CA ASN A 497 -18.90 -22.43 -9.02
C ASN A 497 -18.29 -23.12 -7.79
N ASN A 498 -18.15 -24.45 -7.88
CA ASN A 498 -17.51 -25.28 -6.85
C ASN A 498 -18.05 -25.03 -5.42
N CYS A 499 -19.38 -24.88 -5.29
CA CYS A 499 -20.05 -24.62 -4.02
C CYS A 499 -20.77 -25.86 -3.50
N THR A 500 -20.88 -25.98 -2.18
CA THR A 500 -21.59 -27.10 -1.51
C THR A 500 -22.63 -26.58 -0.53
N ALA A 501 -23.75 -27.30 -0.39
CA ALA A 501 -24.83 -26.97 0.54
C ALA A 501 -25.21 -28.20 1.36
N THR A 502 -25.27 -28.06 2.69
CA THR A 502 -25.65 -29.11 3.64
C THR A 502 -26.77 -28.63 4.56
N GLY A 503 -27.74 -29.47 4.82
CA GLY A 503 -28.86 -29.17 5.71
C GLY A 503 -30.03 -28.38 5.04
N PHE A 504 -29.99 -28.18 3.73
CA PHE A 504 -31.06 -27.51 2.97
C PHE A 504 -31.86 -28.53 2.15
N ASP A 505 -33.17 -28.35 2.18
CA ASP A 505 -34.12 -29.09 1.35
C ASP A 505 -35.09 -28.08 0.72
N ASN A 506 -34.96 -27.85 -0.58
CA ASN A 506 -35.79 -26.89 -1.30
C ASN A 506 -37.26 -27.33 -1.45
N GLY A 507 -37.60 -28.55 -1.04
CA GLY A 507 -38.93 -29.08 -1.15
C GLY A 507 -39.47 -29.11 -2.59
N SER A 508 -40.63 -28.50 -2.81
CA SER A 508 -41.27 -28.40 -4.12
C SER A 508 -40.86 -27.17 -4.93
N VAL A 509 -39.92 -26.36 -4.45
CA VAL A 509 -39.47 -25.16 -5.14
C VAL A 509 -38.55 -25.53 -6.30
N SER A 510 -38.59 -24.76 -7.38
CA SER A 510 -37.69 -24.94 -8.52
C SER A 510 -36.24 -24.77 -8.14
N GLY A 511 -35.36 -25.65 -8.59
CA GLY A 511 -33.93 -25.67 -8.29
C GLY A 511 -33.52 -26.92 -7.51
N ASN A 512 -32.61 -26.75 -6.55
CA ASN A 512 -32.07 -27.81 -5.72
C ASN A 512 -31.64 -27.28 -4.33
N SER A 513 -31.01 -28.10 -3.48
CA SER A 513 -30.56 -27.68 -2.15
C SER A 513 -29.57 -26.50 -2.19
N LEU A 514 -28.83 -26.34 -3.27
CA LEU A 514 -27.84 -25.27 -3.41
C LEU A 514 -28.49 -23.94 -3.79
N TRP A 515 -29.46 -23.95 -4.72
CA TRP A 515 -30.18 -22.75 -5.15
C TRP A 515 -31.65 -23.04 -5.45
N ASN A 516 -32.50 -22.02 -5.32
CA ASN A 516 -33.88 -22.06 -5.81
C ASN A 516 -34.34 -20.69 -6.28
N GLU A 517 -35.43 -20.70 -7.01
CA GLU A 517 -36.15 -19.49 -7.42
C GLU A 517 -37.50 -19.46 -6.73
N LYS A 518 -37.80 -18.39 -6.00
CA LYS A 518 -39.04 -18.25 -5.23
C LYS A 518 -40.24 -17.83 -6.08
N ARG A 519 -39.97 -17.05 -7.10
CA ARG A 519 -40.97 -16.68 -8.14
C ARG A 519 -40.23 -16.49 -9.48
N GLY A 520 -40.91 -16.59 -10.60
CA GLY A 520 -40.28 -16.45 -11.91
C GLY A 520 -39.58 -15.12 -12.07
N THR A 521 -38.25 -15.15 -12.19
CA THR A 521 -37.38 -13.96 -12.30
C THR A 521 -36.69 -13.91 -13.67
N LYS A 522 -36.12 -12.76 -14.02
CA LYS A 522 -35.25 -12.63 -15.18
C LYS A 522 -33.80 -13.12 -14.91
N ALA A 523 -33.63 -13.96 -13.91
CA ALA A 523 -32.30 -14.53 -13.59
C ALA A 523 -31.86 -15.57 -14.61
N THR A 524 -30.60 -15.48 -15.02
CA THR A 524 -29.85 -16.60 -15.61
C THR A 524 -29.04 -17.23 -14.49
N VAL A 525 -29.22 -18.53 -14.25
CA VAL A 525 -28.46 -19.26 -13.25
C VAL A 525 -27.44 -20.16 -13.94
N ILE A 526 -26.18 -20.01 -13.59
CA ILE A 526 -25.04 -20.75 -14.14
C ILE A 526 -24.37 -21.53 -12.99
N VAL A 527 -24.29 -22.83 -13.12
CA VAL A 527 -23.63 -23.70 -12.13
C VAL A 527 -22.48 -24.44 -12.80
N ASN A 528 -21.26 -24.25 -12.28
CA ASN A 528 -20.03 -24.84 -12.83
C ASN A 528 -19.91 -24.66 -14.35
N GLY A 529 -20.18 -23.45 -14.83
CA GLY A 529 -20.12 -23.09 -16.25
C GLY A 529 -21.31 -23.54 -17.10
N VAL A 530 -22.27 -24.27 -16.54
CA VAL A 530 -23.47 -24.75 -17.26
C VAL A 530 -24.67 -23.85 -16.91
N THR A 531 -25.35 -23.31 -17.91
CA THR A 531 -26.60 -22.57 -17.70
C THR A 531 -27.71 -23.57 -17.32
N VAL A 532 -28.19 -23.53 -16.09
CA VAL A 532 -29.23 -24.40 -15.53
C VAL A 532 -30.60 -23.75 -15.49
N LYS A 533 -30.66 -22.43 -15.63
CA LYS A 533 -31.90 -21.65 -15.80
C LYS A 533 -31.68 -20.45 -16.72
N ASN A 534 -32.62 -20.24 -17.65
CA ASN A 534 -32.69 -19.03 -18.45
C ASN A 534 -33.75 -18.06 -17.87
N PRO A 535 -33.68 -16.78 -18.20
CA PRO A 535 -34.71 -15.81 -17.81
C PRO A 535 -36.11 -16.27 -18.23
N SER A 536 -37.05 -16.24 -17.31
CA SER A 536 -38.46 -16.60 -17.56
C SER A 536 -39.29 -15.41 -18.07
#